data_87fbbce72a2f82ee9b7bf30c813bbad2
#
_entry.id   87fbbce72a2f82ee9b7bf30c813bbad2
#
_cell.length_a   1.000
_cell.length_b   1.000
_cell.length_c   1.000
_cell.angle_alpha   90.00
_cell.angle_beta   90.00
_cell.angle_gamma   90.00
#
_symmetry.space_group_name_H-M   'P 1'
#
loop_
_entity.id
_entity.type
_entity.pdbx_description
1 polymer ?
#
loop_
_entity_poly.entity_id
_entity_poly.type
_entity_poly.pdbx_seq_one_letter_code
_entity_poly.pdbx_strand_id
1 'polypeptide(L)'
;ELAQKESCVIVGRCADYVLEDFTNCLHVFVYAPLESRIQRIMDRYMLESVDAAKREIARVDKQRRSYYQYYTDRKWGQYDGKNLVIDSSYFGVDKTVDLLAEIVTDRWPDYNRAEKEDDEK
;
A
#
# COMPACT_ATOMS: atom_id res chain seq x y z
N GLU A 1 17.73 0.71 -4.95
CA GLU A 1 18.75 -0.35 -5.04
C GLU A 1 18.13 -1.74 -4.86
N LEU A 2 17.35 -1.96 -3.79
CA LEU A 2 16.68 -3.25 -3.54
C LEU A 2 15.75 -3.68 -4.68
N ALA A 3 14.95 -2.76 -5.22
CA ALA A 3 14.01 -3.05 -6.30
C ALA A 3 14.69 -3.48 -7.61
N GLN A 4 15.96 -3.13 -7.81
CA GLN A 4 16.74 -3.54 -8.97
C GLN A 4 17.33 -4.93 -8.83
N LYS A 5 17.49 -5.41 -7.60
CA LYS A 5 18.17 -6.67 -7.27
C LYS A 5 17.25 -7.85 -7.15
N GLU A 6 16.02 -7.63 -6.65
CA GLU A 6 15.09 -8.72 -6.34
C GLU A 6 13.64 -8.25 -6.35
N SER A 7 12.73 -9.22 -6.41
CA SER A 7 11.31 -8.96 -6.25
C SER A 7 11.01 -8.54 -4.81
N CYS A 8 10.24 -7.47 -4.65
CA CYS A 8 9.94 -6.94 -3.32
C CYS A 8 8.61 -6.19 -3.29
N VAL A 9 8.05 -6.09 -2.09
CA VAL A 9 6.92 -5.21 -1.77
C VAL A 9 7.45 -4.07 -0.91
N ILE A 10 7.24 -2.84 -1.36
CA ILE A 10 7.71 -1.66 -0.64
C ILE A 10 6.50 -0.88 -0.14
N VAL A 11 6.45 -0.62 1.17
CA VAL A 11 5.38 0.13 1.81
C VAL A 11 5.90 1.52 2.21
N GLY A 12 5.28 2.56 1.65
CA GLY A 12 5.65 3.94 1.92
C GLY A 12 7.01 4.33 1.32
N ARG A 13 7.78 5.17 2.02
CA ARG A 13 9.13 5.64 1.63
C ARG A 13 9.18 6.39 0.32
N CYS A 14 8.07 7.00 -0.13
CA CYS A 14 7.97 7.66 -1.44
C CYS A 14 8.36 6.74 -2.61
N ALA A 15 8.20 5.43 -2.46
CA ALA A 15 8.63 4.45 -3.45
C ALA A 15 7.92 4.63 -4.81
N ASP A 16 6.67 5.03 -4.81
CA ASP A 16 5.91 5.34 -6.02
C ASP A 16 6.56 6.47 -6.84
N TYR A 17 7.12 7.47 -6.16
CA TYR A 17 7.86 8.55 -6.80
C TYR A 17 9.24 8.10 -7.28
N VAL A 18 10.00 7.42 -6.42
CA VAL A 18 11.35 6.94 -6.73
C VAL A 18 11.35 5.94 -7.89
N LEU A 19 10.31 5.12 -7.99
CA LEU A 19 10.19 4.04 -8.98
C LEU A 19 9.22 4.37 -10.13
N GLU A 20 8.83 5.63 -10.30
CA GLU A 20 7.80 6.01 -11.29
C GLU A 20 8.17 5.66 -12.73
N ASP A 21 9.45 5.66 -13.06
CA ASP A 21 9.96 5.35 -14.40
C ASP A 21 10.22 3.86 -14.64
N PHE A 22 10.06 3.01 -13.59
CA PHE A 22 10.23 1.57 -13.72
C PHE A 22 8.97 0.92 -14.29
N THR A 23 9.12 0.13 -15.34
CA THR A 23 7.98 -0.52 -16.03
C THR A 23 7.51 -1.81 -15.36
N ASN A 24 8.37 -2.45 -14.58
CA ASN A 24 8.06 -3.70 -13.86
C ASN A 24 7.68 -3.45 -12.40
N CYS A 25 6.91 -2.41 -12.18
CA CYS A 25 6.36 -2.04 -10.87
C CYS A 25 4.84 -1.95 -10.95
N LEU A 26 4.17 -2.31 -9.88
CA LEU A 26 2.75 -2.06 -9.65
C LEU A 26 2.62 -1.03 -8.53
N HIS A 27 2.10 0.14 -8.86
CA HIS A 27 1.86 1.22 -7.90
C HIS A 27 0.42 1.13 -7.39
N VAL A 28 0.27 0.81 -6.10
CA VAL A 28 -1.03 0.60 -5.46
C VAL A 28 -1.24 1.63 -4.37
N PHE A 29 -2.42 2.24 -4.38
CA PHE A 29 -2.91 3.05 -3.27
C PHE A 29 -4.09 2.34 -2.60
N VAL A 30 -3.91 1.97 -1.35
CA VAL A 30 -4.95 1.33 -0.54
C VAL A 30 -5.57 2.39 0.36
N TYR A 31 -6.89 2.51 0.31
CA TYR A 31 -7.61 3.45 1.16
C TYR A 31 -8.78 2.76 1.87
N ALA A 32 -9.39 3.48 2.79
CA ALA A 32 -10.65 3.11 3.41
C ALA A 32 -11.37 4.38 3.90
N PRO A 33 -12.71 4.39 3.94
CA PRO A 33 -13.47 5.48 4.53
C PRO A 33 -13.09 5.71 5.99
N LEU A 34 -13.25 6.93 6.46
CA LEU A 34 -12.87 7.31 7.82
C LEU A 34 -13.50 6.43 8.89
N GLU A 35 -14.78 6.09 8.75
CA GLU A 35 -15.48 5.22 9.70
C GLU A 35 -14.83 3.84 9.87
N SER A 36 -14.44 3.22 8.76
CA SER A 36 -13.75 1.93 8.77
C SER A 36 -12.35 2.04 9.39
N ARG A 37 -11.66 3.15 9.11
CA ARG A 37 -10.34 3.43 9.67
C ARG A 37 -10.40 3.64 11.18
N ILE A 38 -11.41 4.35 11.65
CA ILE A 38 -11.65 4.56 13.09
C ILE A 38 -11.82 3.21 13.79
N GLN A 39 -12.67 2.33 13.26
CA GLN A 39 -12.91 1.02 13.85
C GLN A 39 -11.64 0.17 13.90
N ARG A 40 -10.86 0.14 12.83
CA ARG A 40 -9.60 -0.59 12.78
C ARG A 40 -8.58 -0.08 13.79
N ILE A 41 -8.46 1.24 13.93
CA ILE A 41 -7.52 1.85 14.87
C ILE A 41 -7.96 1.60 16.32
N MET A 42 -9.25 1.68 16.61
CA MET A 42 -9.78 1.36 17.94
C MET A 42 -9.48 -0.08 18.30
N ASP A 43 -9.73 -1.02 17.41
CA ASP A 43 -9.51 -2.45 17.65
C ASP A 43 -8.01 -2.76 17.80
N ARG A 44 -7.19 -2.20 16.92
CA ARG A 44 -5.74 -2.48 16.89
C ARG A 44 -4.98 -1.93 18.09
N TYR A 45 -5.32 -0.72 18.52
CA TYR A 45 -4.65 -0.04 19.63
C TYR A 45 -5.46 -0.03 20.92
N MET A 46 -6.59 -0.74 20.93
CA MET A 46 -7.51 -0.84 22.08
C MET A 46 -7.93 0.53 22.62
N LEU A 47 -8.19 1.47 21.70
CA LEU A 47 -8.65 2.80 22.07
C LEU A 47 -10.13 2.77 22.44
N GLU A 48 -10.48 3.44 23.55
CA GLU A 48 -11.85 3.41 24.08
C GLU A 48 -12.74 4.50 23.49
N SER A 49 -12.18 5.47 22.79
CA SER A 49 -12.93 6.61 22.28
C SER A 49 -12.73 6.81 20.81
N VAL A 50 -13.83 7.12 20.11
CA VAL A 50 -13.84 7.52 18.70
C VAL A 50 -12.98 8.77 18.49
N ASP A 51 -13.06 9.75 19.40
CA ASP A 51 -12.29 10.98 19.29
C ASP A 51 -10.79 10.75 19.38
N ALA A 52 -10.35 9.82 20.25
CA ALA A 52 -8.95 9.41 20.33
C ALA A 52 -8.47 8.78 19.01
N ALA A 53 -9.29 7.91 18.41
CA ALA A 53 -8.99 7.29 17.12
C ALA A 53 -8.90 8.33 16.00
N LYS A 54 -9.83 9.28 15.95
CA LYS A 54 -9.80 10.37 14.97
C LYS A 54 -8.54 11.23 15.08
N ARG A 55 -8.13 11.57 16.29
CA ARG A 55 -6.89 12.33 16.52
C ARG A 55 -5.65 11.57 16.05
N GLU A 56 -5.59 10.28 16.34
CA GLU A 56 -4.47 9.45 15.91
C GLU A 56 -4.38 9.32 14.39
N ILE A 57 -5.52 9.12 13.72
CA ILE A 57 -5.60 9.07 12.26
C ILE A 57 -5.17 10.39 11.66
N ALA A 58 -5.67 11.52 12.17
CA ALA A 58 -5.31 12.85 11.68
C ALA A 58 -3.80 13.13 11.86
N ARG A 59 -3.24 12.72 12.98
CA ARG A 59 -1.80 12.87 13.27
C ARG A 59 -0.94 12.09 12.28
N VAL A 60 -1.26 10.82 12.05
CA VAL A 60 -0.50 9.94 11.14
C VAL A 60 -0.65 10.41 9.70
N ASP A 61 -1.85 10.78 9.26
CA ASP A 61 -2.09 11.26 7.90
C ASP A 61 -1.37 12.59 7.64
N LYS A 62 -1.33 13.48 8.62
CA LYS A 62 -0.56 14.72 8.52
C LYS A 62 0.94 14.44 8.35
N GLN A 63 1.47 13.48 9.10
CA GLN A 63 2.87 13.06 8.95
C GLN A 63 3.15 12.50 7.55
N ARG A 64 2.25 11.66 7.01
CA ARG A 64 2.37 11.10 5.66
C ARG A 64 2.37 12.20 4.59
N ARG A 65 1.42 13.14 4.68
CA ARG A 65 1.33 14.28 3.74
C ARG A 65 2.58 15.14 3.78
N SER A 66 3.06 15.48 4.97
CA SER A 66 4.25 16.33 5.15
C SER A 66 5.51 15.66 4.64
N TYR A 67 5.69 14.38 4.98
CA TYR A 67 6.82 13.57 4.53
C TYR A 67 6.86 13.45 3.00
N TYR A 68 5.72 13.09 2.40
CA TYR A 68 5.61 12.91 0.95
C TYR A 68 5.84 14.21 0.20
N GLN A 69 5.24 15.31 0.64
CA GLN A 69 5.44 16.62 0.04
C GLN A 69 6.88 17.11 0.15
N TYR A 70 7.51 16.87 1.29
CA TYR A 70 8.91 17.27 1.50
C TYR A 70 9.86 16.58 0.51
N TYR A 71 9.70 15.29 0.30
CA TYR A 71 10.60 14.49 -0.55
C TYR A 71 10.23 14.49 -2.03
N THR A 72 8.98 14.70 -2.39
CA THR A 72 8.50 14.60 -3.77
C THR A 72 8.00 15.91 -4.37
N ASP A 73 7.74 16.89 -3.54
CA ASP A 73 7.05 18.14 -3.90
C ASP A 73 5.65 17.91 -4.50
N ARG A 74 5.02 16.78 -4.15
CA ARG A 74 3.70 16.35 -4.61
C ARG A 74 2.78 16.12 -3.42
N LYS A 75 1.48 16.18 -3.67
CA LYS A 75 0.47 15.87 -2.64
C LYS A 75 0.31 14.36 -2.48
N TRP A 76 0.30 13.89 -1.22
CA TRP A 76 -0.01 12.50 -0.89
C TRP A 76 -1.49 12.18 -1.14
N GLY A 77 -1.77 10.96 -1.62
CA GLY A 77 -3.13 10.47 -1.83
C GLY A 77 -3.75 10.83 -3.18
N GLN A 78 -2.99 11.39 -4.10
CA GLN A 78 -3.45 11.60 -5.48
C GLN A 78 -3.46 10.29 -6.26
N TYR A 79 -4.40 10.19 -7.21
CA TYR A 79 -4.54 9.00 -8.05
C TYR A 79 -3.52 8.94 -9.19
N ASP A 80 -3.03 10.09 -9.61
CA ASP A 80 -2.06 10.19 -10.70
C ASP A 80 -0.79 9.38 -10.36
N GLY A 81 -0.34 8.60 -11.32
CA GLY A 81 0.82 7.75 -11.13
C GLY A 81 0.54 6.43 -10.38
N LYS A 82 -0.71 6.17 -9.99
CA LYS A 82 -1.10 4.88 -9.40
C LYS A 82 -1.69 3.97 -10.48
N ASN A 83 -1.33 2.69 -10.43
CA ASN A 83 -1.91 1.68 -11.32
C ASN A 83 -3.22 1.14 -10.76
N LEU A 84 -3.36 1.11 -9.46
CA LEU A 84 -4.53 0.61 -8.77
C LEU A 84 -4.83 1.43 -7.52
N VAL A 85 -6.10 1.81 -7.36
CA VAL A 85 -6.63 2.43 -6.13
C VAL A 85 -7.75 1.52 -5.63
N ILE A 86 -7.64 1.03 -4.40
CA ILE A 86 -8.57 0.03 -3.87
C ILE A 86 -9.07 0.40 -2.48
N ASP A 87 -10.38 0.24 -2.27
CA ASP A 87 -11.02 0.38 -0.97
C ASP A 87 -10.97 -0.94 -0.21
N SER A 88 -10.08 -1.04 0.76
CA SER A 88 -9.90 -2.25 1.57
C SER A 88 -11.04 -2.52 2.54
N SER A 89 -11.89 -1.55 2.82
CA SER A 89 -13.07 -1.75 3.67
C SER A 89 -14.22 -2.41 2.92
N TYR A 90 -14.34 -2.13 1.62
CA TYR A 90 -15.38 -2.71 0.78
C TYR A 90 -15.17 -4.21 0.56
N PHE A 91 -13.96 -4.60 0.25
CA PHE A 91 -13.61 -5.99 -0.01
C PHE A 91 -13.21 -6.78 1.24
N GLY A 92 -12.82 -6.08 2.31
CA GLY A 92 -12.14 -6.66 3.45
C GLY A 92 -10.64 -6.84 3.19
N VAL A 93 -9.87 -6.98 4.26
CA VAL A 93 -8.39 -7.07 4.17
C VAL A 93 -7.97 -8.33 3.41
N ASP A 94 -8.55 -9.49 3.75
CA ASP A 94 -8.17 -10.77 3.14
C ASP A 94 -8.46 -10.79 1.63
N LYS A 95 -9.64 -10.33 1.22
CA LYS A 95 -9.99 -10.26 -0.21
C LYS A 95 -9.14 -9.22 -0.95
N THR A 96 -8.80 -8.12 -0.30
CA THR A 96 -7.89 -7.11 -0.88
C THR A 96 -6.53 -7.75 -1.17
N VAL A 97 -5.99 -8.51 -0.23
CA VAL A 97 -4.73 -9.25 -0.42
C VAL A 97 -4.83 -10.23 -1.58
N ASP A 98 -5.90 -11.00 -1.65
CA ASP A 98 -6.14 -11.98 -2.72
C ASP A 98 -6.21 -11.31 -4.10
N LEU A 99 -6.89 -10.18 -4.21
CA LEU A 99 -6.99 -9.41 -5.45
C LEU A 99 -5.63 -8.87 -5.90
N LEU A 100 -4.84 -8.34 -4.97
CA LEU A 100 -3.49 -7.86 -5.29
C LEU A 100 -2.58 -9.00 -5.73
N ALA A 101 -2.63 -10.14 -5.07
CA ALA A 101 -1.86 -11.33 -5.45
C ALA A 101 -2.25 -11.83 -6.83
N GLU A 102 -3.55 -11.85 -7.16
CA GLU A 102 -4.06 -12.23 -8.48
C GLU A 102 -3.54 -11.30 -9.59
N ILE A 103 -3.59 -9.99 -9.36
CA ILE A 103 -3.09 -8.98 -10.31
C ILE A 103 -1.59 -9.17 -10.56
N VAL A 104 -0.81 -9.37 -9.51
CA VAL A 104 0.64 -9.59 -9.62
C VAL A 104 0.93 -10.88 -10.41
N THR A 105 0.21 -11.96 -10.12
CA THR A 105 0.35 -13.24 -10.81
C THR A 105 0.02 -13.13 -12.30
N ASP A 106 -1.05 -12.42 -12.64
CA ASP A 106 -1.45 -12.21 -14.03
C ASP A 106 -0.47 -11.31 -14.79
N ARG A 107 0.06 -10.29 -14.13
CA ARG A 107 1.01 -9.36 -14.74
C ARG A 107 2.38 -9.98 -14.96
N TRP A 108 2.83 -10.79 -14.01
CA TRP A 108 4.14 -11.45 -14.05
C TRP A 108 4.01 -12.96 -13.82
N PRO A 109 3.52 -13.71 -14.84
CA PRO A 109 3.23 -15.15 -14.68
C PRO A 109 4.47 -15.99 -14.41
N ASP A 110 5.64 -15.54 -14.79
CA ASP A 110 6.91 -16.27 -14.60
C ASP A 110 7.46 -16.16 -13.17
N TYR A 111 6.92 -15.23 -12.37
CA TYR A 111 7.32 -15.06 -10.97
C TYR A 111 7.11 -16.35 -10.15
N ASN A 112 5.95 -16.98 -10.29
CA ASN A 112 5.61 -18.21 -9.58
C ASN A 112 6.39 -19.44 -10.06
N ARG A 113 6.99 -19.40 -11.24
CA ARG A 113 7.84 -20.49 -11.73
C ARG A 113 9.19 -20.51 -11.04
N ALA A 114 9.79 -19.34 -10.83
CA ALA A 114 11.09 -19.22 -10.19
C ALA A 114 11.05 -19.74 -8.74
N GLU A 115 9.99 -19.44 -7.99
CA GLU A 115 9.82 -19.95 -6.63
C GLU A 115 9.64 -21.46 -6.57
N LYS A 116 8.91 -22.06 -7.51
CA LYS A 116 8.72 -23.52 -7.57
C LYS A 116 9.98 -24.27 -7.95
N GLU A 117 10.82 -23.70 -8.80
CA GLU A 117 12.10 -24.31 -9.18
C GLU A 117 13.11 -24.26 -8.03
N ASP A 118 13.05 -23.26 -7.17
CA ASP A 118 13.91 -23.16 -5.99
C ASP A 118 13.45 -24.09 -4.85
N ASP A 119 12.15 -24.33 -4.70
CA ASP A 119 11.58 -25.26 -3.72
C ASP A 119 11.78 -26.73 -4.11
N GLU A 120 11.97 -27.05 -5.40
CA GLU A 120 12.25 -28.40 -5.91
C GLU A 120 13.75 -28.75 -5.93
N LYS A 121 14.61 -27.79 -5.62
CA LYS A 121 16.07 -28.01 -5.50
C LYS A 121 16.46 -28.22 -4.05
#